data_197b97b297e2c0b40c77da18d4ec0d59
#
_entry.id   197b97b297e2c0b40c77da18d4ec0d59
#
_cell.length_a   1.000
_cell.length_b   1.000
_cell.length_c   1.000
_cell.angle_alpha   90.00
_cell.angle_beta   90.00
_cell.angle_gamma   90.00
#
_symmetry.space_group_name_H-M   'P 1'
#
loop_
_entity.id
_entity.type
_entity.pdbx_description
1 polymer ?
#
loop_
_entity_poly.entity_id
_entity_poly.type
_entity_poly.pdbx_seq_one_letter_code
_entity_poly.pdbx_strand_id
1 'polypeptide(L)'
;MGTANLHFDVWSLAWRDFLKEFAPACGRPDCRHTQTVWRRYRRKSRGVVIQGSRYCVEECMERALRDAVERILPVSKPALARHRIPLGLLMLSRQQLTADELRAALAAQHNAGRGRIGEWLQALGFASEQQITAALARQWSCPVLRADSWLAGISLHSSSIQLSAAWDRGGSKPGASKLGASCALQIPLTLLQSFFMIPVNYVAATATLHLAFGEGIDYSVLYAIEQMVGCHTEFCLAVPSLVRQRLEALAGPRVESEVVFDRVADSSECARIIRSYALRLSASEIRLAACGPQLWVRLLRPSHPPLDLLLRSSGDASGQSSLPYPLTAQSSSSIANV
;
A
#
# COMPACT_ATOMS: atom_id res chain seq x y z
N MET A 1 -13.57 -10.95 61.00
CA MET A 1 -12.19 -11.08 60.50
C MET A 1 -12.25 -11.40 59.02
N GLY A 2 -11.80 -10.51 58.14
CA GLY A 2 -11.80 -10.81 56.70
C GLY A 2 -11.95 -9.59 55.81
N THR A 3 -11.18 -8.50 55.98
CA THR A 3 -11.20 -7.34 55.06
C THR A 3 -9.79 -6.75 54.81
N ALA A 4 -8.82 -7.55 54.42
CA ALA A 4 -7.45 -7.08 54.28
C ALA A 4 -6.75 -7.49 52.96
N ASN A 5 -7.42 -8.00 51.95
CA ASN A 5 -6.70 -8.51 50.74
C ASN A 5 -7.06 -7.83 49.41
N LEU A 6 -8.00 -6.88 49.35
CA LEU A 6 -8.40 -6.22 48.11
C LEU A 6 -7.53 -5.01 47.73
N HIS A 7 -6.72 -4.46 48.62
CA HIS A 7 -5.91 -3.27 48.35
C HIS A 7 -4.56 -3.55 47.71
N PHE A 8 -4.03 -4.78 47.80
CA PHE A 8 -2.72 -5.13 47.24
C PHE A 8 -2.74 -5.35 45.73
N ASP A 9 -3.84 -5.83 45.18
CA ASP A 9 -3.93 -6.15 43.74
C ASP A 9 -4.06 -4.92 42.85
N VAL A 10 -4.74 -3.87 43.28
CA VAL A 10 -4.90 -2.64 42.51
C VAL A 10 -3.60 -1.88 42.35
N TRP A 11 -2.79 -1.83 43.42
CA TRP A 11 -1.46 -1.19 43.37
C TRP A 11 -0.48 -1.99 42.48
N SER A 12 -0.56 -3.31 42.47
CA SER A 12 0.29 -4.14 41.64
C SER A 12 -0.02 -3.98 40.15
N LEU A 13 -1.30 -3.81 39.79
CA LEU A 13 -1.71 -3.54 38.40
C LEU A 13 -1.27 -2.16 37.93
N ALA A 14 -1.47 -1.11 38.74
CA ALA A 14 -1.02 0.26 38.40
C ALA A 14 0.50 0.35 38.25
N TRP A 15 1.28 -0.34 39.09
CA TRP A 15 2.73 -0.43 38.98
C TRP A 15 3.17 -1.22 37.75
N ARG A 16 2.47 -2.27 37.38
CA ARG A 16 2.77 -3.05 36.16
C ARG A 16 2.54 -2.23 34.90
N ASP A 17 1.48 -1.45 34.82
CA ASP A 17 1.19 -0.58 33.68
C ASP A 17 2.14 0.61 33.60
N PHE A 18 2.46 1.24 34.74
CA PHE A 18 3.51 2.24 34.84
C PHE A 18 4.88 1.69 34.38
N LEU A 19 5.25 0.49 34.79
CA LEU A 19 6.49 -0.15 34.36
C LEU A 19 6.51 -0.50 32.88
N LYS A 20 5.37 -0.85 32.27
CA LYS A 20 5.26 -1.08 30.80
C LYS A 20 5.56 0.19 30.02
N GLU A 21 5.05 1.32 30.48
CA GLU A 21 5.24 2.61 29.83
C GLU A 21 6.65 3.17 30.09
N PHE A 22 7.16 3.04 31.30
CA PHE A 22 8.46 3.59 31.74
C PHE A 22 9.66 2.74 31.33
N ALA A 23 9.50 1.41 31.31
CA ALA A 23 10.56 0.46 30.98
C ALA A 23 9.99 -0.70 30.12
N PRO A 24 9.64 -0.43 28.85
CA PRO A 24 9.00 -1.43 28.00
C PRO A 24 9.86 -2.67 27.82
N ALA A 25 9.25 -3.85 27.92
CA ALA A 25 9.90 -5.12 27.66
C ALA A 25 10.23 -5.28 26.17
N CYS A 26 11.20 -6.13 25.85
CA CYS A 26 11.43 -6.58 24.49
C CYS A 26 10.29 -7.56 24.07
N GLY A 27 9.82 -7.46 22.82
CA GLY A 27 8.81 -8.36 22.27
C GLY A 27 9.28 -9.82 22.15
N ARG A 28 10.60 -10.08 22.30
CA ARG A 28 11.12 -11.44 22.38
C ARG A 28 10.99 -12.02 23.80
N PRO A 29 10.35 -13.17 24.00
CA PRO A 29 10.20 -13.78 25.32
C PRO A 29 11.54 -14.23 25.92
N ASP A 30 12.47 -14.67 25.08
CA ASP A 30 13.82 -15.16 25.46
C ASP A 30 14.90 -14.08 25.47
N CYS A 31 14.52 -12.79 25.47
CA CYS A 31 15.47 -11.69 25.44
C CYS A 31 16.21 -11.53 26.76
N ARG A 32 17.50 -11.85 26.79
CA ARG A 32 18.37 -11.69 27.97
C ARG A 32 18.69 -10.22 28.29
N HIS A 33 18.52 -9.29 27.35
CA HIS A 33 18.89 -7.88 27.50
C HIS A 33 17.87 -7.07 28.29
N THR A 34 16.65 -7.56 28.46
CA THR A 34 15.55 -6.86 29.14
C THR A 34 14.97 -7.63 30.33
N GLN A 35 15.73 -8.59 30.89
CA GLN A 35 15.31 -9.39 32.03
C GLN A 35 15.10 -8.55 33.30
N THR A 36 15.87 -7.48 33.50
CA THR A 36 15.75 -6.61 34.68
C THR A 36 15.19 -5.24 34.28
N VAL A 37 14.37 -4.65 35.18
CA VAL A 37 13.76 -3.32 35.00
C VAL A 37 14.81 -2.25 34.73
N TRP A 38 15.96 -2.31 35.42
CA TRP A 38 17.06 -1.37 35.24
C TRP A 38 17.68 -1.42 33.85
N ARG A 39 17.85 -2.60 33.27
CA ARG A 39 18.32 -2.78 31.89
C ARG A 39 17.30 -2.29 30.87
N ARG A 40 15.99 -2.47 31.13
CA ARG A 40 14.89 -1.93 30.31
C ARG A 40 14.94 -0.42 30.28
N TYR A 41 15.06 0.22 31.45
CA TYR A 41 15.13 1.68 31.57
C TYR A 41 16.33 2.26 30.81
N ARG A 42 17.53 1.71 30.98
CA ARG A 42 18.72 2.16 30.26
C ARG A 42 18.63 2.04 28.74
N ARG A 43 17.78 1.17 28.23
CA ARG A 43 17.61 0.93 26.80
C ARG A 43 16.30 1.49 26.24
N LYS A 44 15.57 2.26 27.02
CA LYS A 44 14.29 2.87 26.60
C LYS A 44 14.41 3.67 25.29
N SER A 45 15.53 4.36 25.09
CA SER A 45 15.76 5.20 23.91
C SER A 45 16.32 4.47 22.68
N ARG A 46 16.76 3.22 22.82
CA ARG A 46 17.50 2.49 21.76
C ARG A 46 16.70 1.40 21.03
N GLY A 47 15.43 1.21 21.33
CA GLY A 47 14.64 0.16 20.71
C GLY A 47 13.83 0.65 19.53
N VAL A 48 13.52 -0.27 18.61
CA VAL A 48 12.63 -0.04 17.45
C VAL A 48 11.34 -0.77 17.69
N VAL A 49 10.21 -0.17 17.33
CA VAL A 49 8.89 -0.82 17.36
C VAL A 49 8.64 -1.48 16.02
N ILE A 50 8.28 -2.75 16.00
CA ILE A 50 7.91 -3.51 14.81
C ILE A 50 6.50 -4.03 15.04
N GLN A 51 5.54 -3.58 14.23
CA GLN A 51 4.14 -3.98 14.34
C GLN A 51 3.59 -3.91 15.79
N GLY A 52 3.87 -2.81 16.48
CA GLY A 52 3.40 -2.58 17.86
C GLY A 52 4.23 -3.22 18.96
N SER A 53 5.18 -4.10 18.65
CA SER A 53 6.09 -4.72 19.62
C SER A 53 7.47 -4.08 19.59
N ARG A 54 8.06 -3.82 20.76
CA ARG A 54 9.36 -3.17 20.87
C ARG A 54 10.49 -4.18 20.92
N TYR A 55 11.60 -3.90 20.22
CA TYR A 55 12.81 -4.73 20.18
C TYR A 55 14.02 -3.91 20.58
N CYS A 56 14.82 -4.42 21.53
CA CYS A 56 15.81 -3.64 22.26
C CYS A 56 17.21 -3.60 21.64
N VAL A 57 17.57 -4.56 20.81
CA VAL A 57 18.88 -4.71 20.14
C VAL A 57 18.70 -5.21 18.71
N GLU A 58 19.75 -5.05 17.90
CA GLU A 58 19.74 -5.41 16.48
C GLU A 58 19.40 -6.88 16.22
N GLU A 59 19.94 -7.81 17.02
CA GLU A 59 19.65 -9.24 16.89
C GLU A 59 18.18 -9.57 17.17
N CYS A 60 17.58 -8.89 18.17
CA CYS A 60 16.17 -9.05 18.47
C CYS A 60 15.30 -8.48 17.33
N MET A 61 15.72 -7.34 16.75
CA MET A 61 15.04 -6.71 15.62
C MET A 61 15.14 -7.58 14.37
N GLU A 62 16.32 -8.08 14.01
CA GLU A 62 16.52 -8.90 12.80
C GLU A 62 15.69 -10.18 12.85
N ARG A 63 15.69 -10.88 13.98
CA ARG A 63 14.86 -12.08 14.14
C ARG A 63 13.37 -11.75 14.04
N ALA A 64 12.95 -10.68 14.71
CA ALA A 64 11.55 -10.25 14.63
C ALA A 64 11.12 -9.84 13.22
N LEU A 65 12.00 -9.20 12.46
CA LEU A 65 11.76 -8.86 11.06
C LEU A 65 11.64 -10.11 10.20
N ARG A 66 12.54 -11.09 10.38
CA ARG A 66 12.46 -12.37 9.65
C ARG A 66 11.14 -13.08 9.93
N ASP A 67 10.81 -13.26 11.21
CA ASP A 67 9.56 -13.91 11.63
C ASP A 67 8.32 -13.14 11.13
N ALA A 68 8.38 -11.82 11.05
CA ALA A 68 7.30 -10.99 10.53
C ALA A 68 7.17 -11.15 9.01
N VAL A 69 8.27 -11.12 8.27
CA VAL A 69 8.29 -11.31 6.81
C VAL A 69 7.77 -12.70 6.44
N GLU A 70 8.21 -13.74 7.12
CA GLU A 70 7.75 -15.12 6.88
C GLU A 70 6.24 -15.31 7.14
N ARG A 71 5.67 -14.57 8.10
CA ARG A 71 4.23 -14.59 8.36
C ARG A 71 3.43 -13.79 7.36
N ILE A 72 3.99 -12.69 6.85
CA ILE A 72 3.30 -11.73 5.97
C ILE A 72 3.37 -12.16 4.51
N LEU A 73 4.51 -12.71 4.07
CA LEU A 73 4.66 -13.27 2.73
C LEU A 73 4.14 -14.71 2.75
N PRO A 74 2.87 -14.97 2.51
CA PRO A 74 2.39 -16.33 2.42
C PRO A 74 3.08 -16.98 1.21
N VAL A 75 3.58 -18.19 1.40
CA VAL A 75 3.82 -19.12 0.32
C VAL A 75 2.60 -19.07 -0.59
N SER A 76 2.80 -18.67 -1.84
CA SER A 76 1.77 -18.40 -2.86
C SER A 76 0.63 -19.43 -2.80
N LYS A 77 -0.40 -19.14 -2.01
CA LYS A 77 -1.66 -19.86 -2.16
C LYS A 77 -2.30 -19.28 -3.40
N PRO A 78 -2.62 -20.09 -4.41
CA PRO A 78 -3.36 -19.61 -5.57
C PRO A 78 -4.62 -18.90 -5.02
N ALA A 79 -4.75 -17.63 -5.35
CA ALA A 79 -5.96 -16.88 -5.00
C ALA A 79 -7.14 -17.72 -5.48
N LEU A 80 -8.04 -18.07 -4.58
CA LEU A 80 -9.29 -18.76 -4.95
C LEU A 80 -9.92 -17.94 -6.05
N ALA A 81 -9.87 -18.48 -7.27
CA ALA A 81 -10.45 -17.84 -8.45
C ALA A 81 -11.93 -17.61 -8.14
N ARG A 82 -12.29 -16.39 -7.75
CA ARG A 82 -13.68 -16.03 -7.60
C ARG A 82 -14.29 -16.19 -8.99
N HIS A 83 -15.26 -17.07 -9.13
CA HIS A 83 -16.00 -17.29 -10.36
C HIS A 83 -16.79 -16.01 -10.68
N ARG A 84 -16.14 -15.07 -11.33
CA ARG A 84 -16.79 -13.88 -11.85
C ARG A 84 -17.32 -14.16 -13.24
N ILE A 85 -18.47 -13.58 -13.56
CA ILE A 85 -19.00 -13.64 -14.91
C ILE A 85 -17.96 -13.03 -15.87
N PRO A 86 -17.52 -13.73 -16.92
CA PRO A 86 -16.59 -13.17 -17.89
C PRO A 86 -17.09 -11.86 -18.49
N LEU A 87 -16.21 -10.88 -18.64
CA LEU A 87 -16.54 -9.54 -19.13
C LEU A 87 -17.32 -9.58 -20.45
N GLY A 88 -16.85 -10.36 -21.41
CA GLY A 88 -17.51 -10.50 -22.72
C GLY A 88 -18.94 -11.01 -22.60
N LEU A 89 -19.21 -11.99 -21.74
CA LEU A 89 -20.56 -12.50 -21.51
C LEU A 89 -21.45 -11.46 -20.81
N LEU A 90 -20.89 -10.68 -19.89
CA LEU A 90 -21.62 -9.61 -19.22
C LEU A 90 -22.03 -8.51 -20.21
N MET A 91 -21.14 -8.13 -21.12
CA MET A 91 -21.43 -7.14 -22.16
C MET A 91 -22.42 -7.67 -23.21
N LEU A 92 -22.28 -8.95 -23.59
CA LEU A 92 -23.22 -9.63 -24.51
C LEU A 92 -24.64 -9.67 -23.92
N SER A 93 -24.81 -10.08 -22.68
CA SER A 93 -26.11 -10.14 -21.99
C SER A 93 -26.83 -8.79 -21.92
N ARG A 94 -26.08 -7.70 -22.08
CA ARG A 94 -26.57 -6.31 -22.06
C ARG A 94 -26.72 -5.70 -23.45
N GLN A 95 -26.54 -6.49 -24.47
CA GLN A 95 -26.61 -6.04 -25.87
C GLN A 95 -25.58 -4.90 -26.18
N GLN A 96 -24.50 -4.83 -25.42
CA GLN A 96 -23.39 -3.90 -25.67
C GLN A 96 -22.39 -4.47 -26.67
N LEU A 97 -22.47 -5.77 -26.96
CA LEU A 97 -21.70 -6.50 -27.96
C LEU A 97 -22.61 -7.49 -28.66
N THR A 98 -22.33 -7.78 -29.90
CA THR A 98 -22.88 -8.92 -30.64
C THR A 98 -22.06 -10.18 -30.41
N ALA A 99 -22.63 -11.34 -30.69
CA ALA A 99 -21.92 -12.61 -30.57
C ALA A 99 -20.74 -12.70 -31.56
N ASP A 100 -20.87 -12.08 -32.72
CA ASP A 100 -19.85 -12.06 -33.77
C ASP A 100 -18.66 -11.18 -33.37
N GLU A 101 -18.90 -9.99 -32.83
CA GLU A 101 -17.86 -9.11 -32.29
C GLU A 101 -17.07 -9.76 -31.14
N LEU A 102 -17.78 -10.42 -30.22
CA LEU A 102 -17.12 -11.15 -29.13
C LEU A 102 -16.26 -12.30 -29.67
N ARG A 103 -16.74 -13.07 -30.65
CA ARG A 103 -15.96 -14.13 -31.29
C ARG A 103 -14.73 -13.59 -32.01
N ALA A 104 -14.86 -12.47 -32.72
CA ALA A 104 -13.75 -11.82 -33.40
C ALA A 104 -12.68 -11.33 -32.40
N ALA A 105 -13.09 -10.72 -31.28
CA ALA A 105 -12.18 -10.26 -30.24
C ALA A 105 -11.46 -11.43 -29.54
N LEU A 106 -12.16 -12.53 -29.26
CA LEU A 106 -11.56 -13.74 -28.67
C LEU A 106 -10.57 -14.40 -29.63
N ALA A 107 -10.89 -14.45 -30.93
CA ALA A 107 -9.98 -14.98 -31.96
C ALA A 107 -8.71 -14.11 -32.05
N ALA A 108 -8.83 -12.80 -32.05
CA ALA A 108 -7.70 -11.87 -32.05
C ALA A 108 -6.83 -12.04 -30.80
N GLN A 109 -7.44 -12.15 -29.61
CA GLN A 109 -6.72 -12.41 -28.35
C GLN A 109 -5.97 -13.75 -28.40
N HIS A 110 -6.63 -14.81 -28.88
CA HIS A 110 -6.02 -16.13 -28.99
C HIS A 110 -4.82 -16.13 -29.95
N ASN A 111 -4.96 -15.52 -31.12
CA ASN A 111 -3.90 -15.42 -32.12
C ASN A 111 -2.69 -14.62 -31.61
N ALA A 112 -2.92 -13.58 -30.83
CA ALA A 112 -1.87 -12.77 -30.25
C ALA A 112 -1.21 -13.42 -29.02
N GLY A 113 -1.87 -14.37 -28.36
CA GLY A 113 -1.39 -15.06 -27.16
C GLY A 113 -1.22 -14.16 -25.93
N ARG A 114 -1.72 -12.91 -25.96
CA ARG A 114 -1.53 -11.91 -24.89
C ARG A 114 -2.66 -10.90 -24.85
N GLY A 115 -2.68 -10.09 -23.78
CA GLY A 115 -3.66 -9.02 -23.59
C GLY A 115 -4.97 -9.53 -22.99
N ARG A 116 -5.76 -8.61 -22.50
CA ARG A 116 -7.09 -8.88 -21.91
C ARG A 116 -8.17 -8.67 -22.96
N ILE A 117 -9.28 -9.37 -22.84
CA ILE A 117 -10.39 -9.26 -23.80
C ILE A 117 -10.91 -7.82 -23.94
N GLY A 118 -10.91 -7.02 -22.86
CA GLY A 118 -11.31 -5.61 -22.91
C GLY A 118 -10.43 -4.77 -23.83
N GLU A 119 -9.12 -5.01 -23.82
CA GLU A 119 -8.17 -4.32 -24.70
C GLU A 119 -8.43 -4.64 -26.17
N TRP A 120 -8.74 -5.90 -26.47
CA TRP A 120 -9.07 -6.34 -27.83
C TRP A 120 -10.40 -5.78 -28.31
N LEU A 121 -11.41 -5.74 -27.43
CA LEU A 121 -12.70 -5.12 -27.76
C LEU A 121 -12.54 -3.62 -28.09
N GLN A 122 -11.65 -2.94 -27.37
CA GLN A 122 -11.35 -1.53 -27.62
C GLN A 122 -10.51 -1.35 -28.90
N ALA A 123 -9.47 -2.15 -29.08
CA ALA A 123 -8.59 -2.09 -30.26
C ALA A 123 -9.34 -2.36 -31.58
N LEU A 124 -10.34 -3.24 -31.56
CA LEU A 124 -11.20 -3.55 -32.69
C LEU A 124 -12.38 -2.56 -32.85
N GLY A 125 -12.52 -1.60 -31.94
CA GLY A 125 -13.57 -0.61 -31.99
C GLY A 125 -14.98 -1.12 -31.61
N PHE A 126 -15.07 -2.32 -31.05
CA PHE A 126 -16.36 -2.93 -30.67
C PHE A 126 -16.92 -2.35 -29.36
N ALA A 127 -16.08 -1.83 -28.49
CA ALA A 127 -16.50 -1.20 -27.25
C ALA A 127 -15.58 -0.02 -26.86
N SER A 128 -16.17 1.03 -26.31
CA SER A 128 -15.42 2.14 -25.77
C SER A 128 -14.82 1.81 -24.40
N GLU A 129 -13.76 2.52 -24.01
CA GLU A 129 -13.14 2.42 -22.69
C GLU A 129 -14.15 2.60 -21.55
N GLN A 130 -15.09 3.54 -21.73
CA GLN A 130 -16.15 3.80 -20.76
C GLN A 130 -17.13 2.62 -20.62
N GLN A 131 -17.50 1.98 -21.70
CA GLN A 131 -18.39 0.80 -21.70
C GLN A 131 -17.69 -0.39 -21.00
N ILE A 132 -16.41 -0.62 -21.29
CA ILE A 132 -15.59 -1.64 -20.64
C ILE A 132 -15.47 -1.37 -19.14
N THR A 133 -15.14 -0.14 -18.75
CA THR A 133 -15.05 0.25 -17.34
C THR A 133 -16.38 0.07 -16.61
N ALA A 134 -17.50 0.44 -17.23
CA ALA A 134 -18.84 0.25 -16.66
C ALA A 134 -19.19 -1.23 -16.49
N ALA A 135 -18.80 -2.08 -17.43
CA ALA A 135 -19.00 -3.52 -17.34
C ALA A 135 -18.12 -4.15 -16.25
N LEU A 136 -16.85 -3.74 -16.16
CA LEU A 136 -15.94 -4.15 -15.08
C LEU A 136 -16.46 -3.73 -13.72
N ALA A 137 -16.93 -2.49 -13.56
CA ALA A 137 -17.45 -2.00 -12.29
C ALA A 137 -18.63 -2.86 -11.78
N ARG A 138 -19.46 -3.34 -12.67
CA ARG A 138 -20.54 -4.28 -12.34
C ARG A 138 -20.02 -5.66 -11.96
N GLN A 139 -19.01 -6.15 -12.69
CA GLN A 139 -18.36 -7.42 -12.37
C GLN A 139 -17.73 -7.39 -10.97
N TRP A 140 -17.25 -6.23 -10.55
CA TRP A 140 -16.64 -5.99 -9.24
C TRP A 140 -17.64 -5.47 -8.19
N SER A 141 -18.88 -5.19 -8.58
CA SER A 141 -19.92 -4.62 -7.70
C SER A 141 -19.50 -3.32 -7.04
N CYS A 142 -18.82 -2.45 -7.79
CA CYS A 142 -18.32 -1.16 -7.31
C CYS A 142 -18.79 -0.01 -8.21
N PRO A 143 -18.77 1.23 -7.73
CA PRO A 143 -19.11 2.41 -8.52
C PRO A 143 -18.05 2.71 -9.59
N VAL A 144 -18.43 3.50 -10.59
CA VAL A 144 -17.53 4.10 -11.59
C VAL A 144 -17.28 5.55 -11.21
N LEU A 145 -16.03 5.97 -11.21
CA LEU A 145 -15.67 7.36 -11.03
C LEU A 145 -16.08 8.19 -12.25
N ARG A 146 -16.93 9.19 -12.05
CA ARG A 146 -17.34 10.11 -13.10
C ARG A 146 -16.29 11.23 -13.23
N ALA A 147 -15.92 11.54 -14.46
CA ALA A 147 -14.94 12.59 -14.74
C ALA A 147 -15.32 13.96 -14.14
N ASP A 148 -16.62 14.26 -14.10
CA ASP A 148 -17.15 15.55 -13.65
C ASP A 148 -17.09 15.74 -12.10
N SER A 149 -17.15 14.65 -11.33
CA SER A 149 -17.10 14.71 -9.87
C SER A 149 -15.69 14.91 -9.30
N TRP A 150 -14.70 14.92 -10.18
CA TRP A 150 -13.28 14.90 -9.85
C TRP A 150 -12.65 16.30 -9.66
N LEU A 151 -13.23 17.33 -10.23
CA LEU A 151 -12.58 18.67 -10.30
C LEU A 151 -12.61 19.46 -9.00
N ALA A 152 -13.30 19.00 -7.96
CA ALA A 152 -13.61 19.82 -6.81
C ALA A 152 -12.63 19.74 -5.62
N GLY A 153 -11.58 18.90 -5.62
CA GLY A 153 -10.91 18.70 -4.32
C GLY A 153 -9.47 18.25 -4.21
N ILE A 154 -8.73 17.98 -5.27
CA ILE A 154 -7.35 17.48 -5.11
C ILE A 154 -6.33 18.44 -5.72
N SER A 155 -5.68 19.23 -4.87
CA SER A 155 -4.43 19.92 -5.22
C SER A 155 -3.28 18.92 -5.12
N LEU A 156 -2.83 18.42 -6.26
CA LEU A 156 -1.66 17.54 -6.35
C LEU A 156 -0.41 18.41 -6.31
N HIS A 157 0.16 18.62 -5.14
CA HIS A 157 1.50 19.18 -5.01
C HIS A 157 2.53 18.06 -5.01
N SER A 158 3.53 18.24 -5.88
CA SER A 158 4.67 17.34 -6.07
C SER A 158 5.28 16.86 -4.75
N SER A 159 5.58 15.60 -4.69
CA SER A 159 6.44 14.86 -3.76
C SER A 159 5.85 14.16 -2.55
N SER A 160 4.67 14.42 -2.20
CA SER A 160 3.80 13.58 -1.38
C SER A 160 2.38 13.89 -1.83
N ILE A 161 1.51 12.89 -1.92
CA ILE A 161 0.08 13.18 -2.02
C ILE A 161 -0.28 13.82 -0.68
N GLN A 162 0.04 15.09 -0.55
CA GLN A 162 -0.60 15.92 0.44
C GLN A 162 -2.02 16.08 -0.10
N LEU A 163 -2.90 15.24 0.37
CA LEU A 163 -4.31 15.57 0.44
C LEU A 163 -4.37 16.79 1.36
N SER A 164 -4.02 17.93 0.80
CA SER A 164 -4.31 19.21 1.44
C SER A 164 -5.81 19.28 1.45
N ALA A 165 -6.38 18.76 2.54
CA ALA A 165 -7.72 19.12 2.90
C ALA A 165 -7.81 20.63 2.78
N ALA A 166 -8.68 21.10 1.93
CA ALA A 166 -9.24 22.45 2.00
C ALA A 166 -10.02 22.57 3.33
N TRP A 167 -9.28 22.56 4.44
CA TRP A 167 -9.79 22.37 5.79
C TRP A 167 -9.58 23.57 6.68
N ASP A 168 -9.44 24.76 6.13
CA ASP A 168 -9.41 26.00 6.91
C ASP A 168 -10.74 26.75 6.89
N ARG A 169 -11.88 26.05 6.83
CA ARG A 169 -13.16 26.71 7.09
C ARG A 169 -14.01 25.91 8.08
N GLY A 170 -13.75 26.13 9.35
CA GLY A 170 -14.72 25.88 10.42
C GLY A 170 -14.31 24.88 11.51
N GLY A 171 -13.93 25.37 12.68
CA GLY A 171 -14.07 24.66 13.94
C GLY A 171 -12.78 24.22 14.62
N SER A 172 -12.19 25.11 15.35
CA SER A 172 -11.11 24.89 16.30
C SER A 172 -11.46 23.83 17.36
N LYS A 173 -10.67 22.75 17.44
CA LYS A 173 -10.33 22.11 18.71
C LYS A 173 -8.81 22.01 18.82
N PRO A 174 -8.20 22.61 19.86
CA PRO A 174 -6.75 22.56 20.06
C PRO A 174 -6.39 21.22 20.72
N GLY A 175 -5.49 20.45 20.09
CA GLY A 175 -4.92 19.29 20.76
C GLY A 175 -4.34 18.16 19.89
N ALA A 176 -4.59 18.10 18.60
CA ALA A 176 -3.94 17.11 17.75
C ALA A 176 -2.80 17.78 16.97
N SER A 177 -1.57 17.35 17.20
CA SER A 177 -0.38 17.90 16.56
C SER A 177 -0.53 17.84 15.02
N LYS A 178 -0.53 19.00 14.38
CA LYS A 178 -0.66 19.19 12.92
C LYS A 178 0.39 18.43 12.08
N LEU A 179 1.43 17.89 12.71
CA LEU A 179 2.50 17.12 12.05
C LEU A 179 2.13 15.66 11.76
N GLY A 180 1.21 15.06 12.52
CA GLY A 180 0.88 13.64 12.39
C GLY A 180 -0.04 13.30 11.21
N ALA A 181 -0.96 14.19 10.85
CA ALA A 181 -1.97 13.88 9.84
C ALA A 181 -1.44 13.97 8.39
N SER A 182 -0.49 14.86 8.11
CA SER A 182 0.05 15.04 6.75
C SER A 182 1.01 13.92 6.35
N CYS A 183 1.75 13.33 7.29
CA CYS A 183 2.70 12.25 6.99
C CYS A 183 2.04 10.87 6.85
N ALA A 184 0.85 10.66 7.41
CA ALA A 184 0.20 9.35 7.48
C ALA A 184 -0.39 8.90 6.13
N LEU A 185 -0.73 9.83 5.24
CA LEU A 185 -1.44 9.53 3.99
C LEU A 185 -0.51 9.36 2.76
N GLN A 186 0.79 9.24 2.96
CA GLN A 186 1.72 8.99 1.87
C GLN A 186 1.62 7.54 1.41
N ILE A 187 1.21 7.33 0.17
CA ILE A 187 1.26 6.02 -0.49
C ILE A 187 2.39 6.07 -1.51
N PRO A 188 3.29 5.06 -1.54
CA PRO A 188 4.36 5.01 -2.54
C PRO A 188 3.81 5.09 -3.96
N LEU A 189 4.40 5.93 -4.81
CA LEU A 189 3.92 6.04 -6.19
C LEU A 189 4.18 4.75 -6.96
N THR A 190 5.29 4.07 -6.70
CA THR A 190 5.56 2.77 -7.30
C THR A 190 4.46 1.75 -6.97
N LEU A 191 3.87 1.83 -5.75
CA LEU A 191 2.73 1.00 -5.38
C LEU A 191 1.48 1.40 -6.18
N LEU A 192 1.19 2.71 -6.31
CA LEU A 192 0.08 3.21 -7.11
C LEU A 192 0.19 2.77 -8.57
N GLN A 193 1.40 2.84 -9.15
CA GLN A 193 1.68 2.40 -10.50
C GLN A 193 1.54 0.87 -10.66
N SER A 194 2.08 0.08 -9.72
CA SER A 194 2.03 -1.39 -9.77
C SER A 194 0.62 -1.94 -9.74
N PHE A 195 -0.29 -1.28 -9.04
CA PHE A 195 -1.71 -1.67 -8.94
C PHE A 195 -2.63 -0.84 -9.83
N PHE A 196 -2.06 0.02 -10.66
CA PHE A 196 -2.78 0.89 -11.58
C PHE A 196 -3.96 1.59 -10.92
N MET A 197 -3.68 2.29 -9.83
CA MET A 197 -4.66 2.96 -8.98
C MET A 197 -4.24 4.38 -8.63
N ILE A 198 -5.20 5.21 -8.28
CA ILE A 198 -4.99 6.59 -7.84
C ILE A 198 -5.84 6.92 -6.63
N PRO A 199 -5.34 7.72 -5.68
CA PRO A 199 -6.18 8.28 -4.63
C PRO A 199 -7.09 9.34 -5.21
N VAL A 200 -8.38 9.29 -4.83
CA VAL A 200 -9.42 10.21 -5.31
C VAL A 200 -9.73 11.28 -4.27
N ASN A 201 -9.95 10.85 -3.03
CA ASN A 201 -10.35 11.73 -1.95
C ASN A 201 -10.03 11.08 -0.61
N TYR A 202 -9.85 11.91 0.41
CA TYR A 202 -9.76 11.47 1.80
C TYR A 202 -10.74 12.25 2.67
N VAL A 203 -11.64 11.51 3.31
CA VAL A 203 -12.62 12.08 4.23
C VAL A 203 -12.09 11.94 5.65
N ALA A 204 -11.55 13.03 6.19
CA ALA A 204 -10.91 12.98 7.52
C ALA A 204 -11.90 12.71 8.67
N ALA A 205 -13.16 13.10 8.52
CA ALA A 205 -14.18 12.86 9.55
C ALA A 205 -14.42 11.36 9.80
N THR A 206 -14.32 10.54 8.78
CA THR A 206 -14.50 9.09 8.84
C THR A 206 -13.18 8.32 8.69
N ALA A 207 -12.06 9.04 8.53
CA ALA A 207 -10.76 8.46 8.17
C ALA A 207 -10.84 7.52 6.95
N THR A 208 -11.63 7.90 5.92
CA THR A 208 -11.87 7.07 4.74
C THR A 208 -11.10 7.61 3.53
N LEU A 209 -10.31 6.75 2.92
CA LEU A 209 -9.57 7.02 1.68
C LEU A 209 -10.28 6.37 0.50
N HIS A 210 -10.67 7.18 -0.48
CA HIS A 210 -11.26 6.69 -1.73
C HIS A 210 -10.17 6.47 -2.77
N LEU A 211 -10.14 5.28 -3.35
CA LEU A 211 -9.17 4.85 -4.37
C LEU A 211 -9.89 4.50 -5.66
N ALA A 212 -9.36 4.91 -6.81
CA ALA A 212 -9.86 4.52 -8.11
C ALA A 212 -8.84 3.61 -8.83
N PHE A 213 -9.31 2.47 -9.31
CA PHE A 213 -8.53 1.50 -10.07
C PHE A 213 -8.86 1.62 -11.56
N GLY A 214 -7.85 1.48 -12.42
CA GLY A 214 -8.03 1.56 -13.86
C GLY A 214 -8.50 0.24 -14.50
N GLU A 215 -8.29 -0.89 -13.82
CA GLU A 215 -8.58 -2.21 -14.39
C GLU A 215 -9.29 -3.12 -13.40
N GLY A 216 -8.56 -3.84 -12.60
CA GLY A 216 -9.09 -4.75 -11.60
C GLY A 216 -8.76 -4.31 -10.20
N ILE A 217 -9.51 -4.76 -9.22
CA ILE A 217 -9.30 -4.41 -7.82
C ILE A 217 -8.52 -5.52 -7.14
N ASP A 218 -7.38 -5.17 -6.56
CA ASP A 218 -6.62 -6.06 -5.69
C ASP A 218 -6.91 -5.73 -4.22
N TYR A 219 -7.59 -6.65 -3.55
CA TYR A 219 -7.94 -6.46 -2.13
C TYR A 219 -6.72 -6.52 -1.20
N SER A 220 -5.62 -7.14 -1.64
CA SER A 220 -4.41 -7.20 -0.81
C SER A 220 -3.81 -5.81 -0.61
N VAL A 221 -3.79 -4.99 -1.66
CA VAL A 221 -3.27 -3.61 -1.55
C VAL A 221 -4.20 -2.72 -0.74
N LEU A 222 -5.53 -2.89 -0.84
CA LEU A 222 -6.49 -2.14 0.00
C LEU A 222 -6.22 -2.42 1.48
N TYR A 223 -6.13 -3.70 1.85
CA TYR A 223 -5.84 -4.11 3.21
C TYR A 223 -4.48 -3.61 3.71
N ALA A 224 -3.46 -3.66 2.84
CA ALA A 224 -2.14 -3.12 3.16
C ALA A 224 -2.18 -1.61 3.42
N ILE A 225 -2.92 -0.84 2.60
CA ILE A 225 -3.09 0.60 2.79
C ILE A 225 -3.78 0.88 4.14
N GLU A 226 -4.84 0.15 4.47
CA GLU A 226 -5.52 0.31 5.75
C GLU A 226 -4.59 0.08 6.95
N GLN A 227 -3.78 -0.97 6.89
CA GLN A 227 -2.80 -1.27 7.93
C GLN A 227 -1.67 -0.23 8.04
N MET A 228 -1.17 0.22 6.88
CA MET A 228 0.01 1.09 6.83
C MET A 228 -0.33 2.55 7.11
N VAL A 229 -1.48 2.99 6.65
CA VAL A 229 -1.95 4.39 6.75
C VAL A 229 -2.86 4.60 7.96
N GLY A 230 -3.57 3.56 8.39
CA GLY A 230 -4.51 3.65 9.52
C GLY A 230 -5.82 4.33 9.14
N CYS A 231 -6.32 4.08 7.93
CA CYS A 231 -7.58 4.59 7.42
C CYS A 231 -8.45 3.46 6.88
N HIS A 232 -9.73 3.70 6.69
CA HIS A 232 -10.58 2.81 5.90
C HIS A 232 -10.41 3.10 4.43
N THR A 233 -10.55 2.08 3.57
CA THR A 233 -10.48 2.26 2.13
C THR A 233 -11.81 1.99 1.47
N GLU A 234 -12.25 2.89 0.60
CA GLU A 234 -13.33 2.68 -0.35
C GLU A 234 -12.76 2.73 -1.76
N PHE A 235 -13.34 1.97 -2.67
CA PHE A 235 -12.80 1.84 -4.01
C PHE A 235 -13.88 2.00 -5.09
N CYS A 236 -13.45 2.47 -6.23
CA CYS A 236 -14.22 2.57 -7.45
C CYS A 236 -13.36 2.19 -8.67
N LEU A 237 -13.96 2.05 -9.82
CA LEU A 237 -13.23 1.97 -11.07
C LEU A 237 -13.25 3.31 -11.79
N ALA A 238 -12.15 3.63 -12.47
CA ALA A 238 -12.04 4.77 -13.36
C ALA A 238 -11.59 4.29 -14.75
N VAL A 239 -11.81 5.10 -15.77
CA VAL A 239 -11.30 4.80 -17.10
C VAL A 239 -9.76 4.76 -17.08
N PRO A 240 -9.13 3.74 -17.69
CA PRO A 240 -7.67 3.57 -17.69
C PRO A 240 -6.89 4.79 -18.16
N SER A 241 -7.39 5.51 -19.17
CA SER A 241 -6.77 6.74 -19.66
C SER A 241 -6.66 7.81 -18.56
N LEU A 242 -7.72 7.99 -17.75
CA LEU A 242 -7.73 8.93 -16.63
C LEU A 242 -6.70 8.52 -15.56
N VAL A 243 -6.67 7.24 -15.19
CA VAL A 243 -5.72 6.73 -14.19
C VAL A 243 -4.28 6.95 -14.67
N ARG A 244 -3.98 6.64 -15.93
CA ARG A 244 -2.65 6.86 -16.53
C ARG A 244 -2.25 8.33 -16.50
N GLN A 245 -3.09 9.21 -16.99
CA GLN A 245 -2.85 10.66 -16.99
C GLN A 245 -2.53 11.18 -15.58
N ARG A 246 -3.22 10.65 -14.57
CA ARG A 246 -3.01 11.07 -13.18
C ARG A 246 -1.74 10.50 -12.56
N LEU A 247 -1.41 9.25 -12.85
CA LEU A 247 -0.14 8.65 -12.42
C LEU A 247 1.05 9.37 -13.04
N GLU A 248 0.96 9.79 -14.31
CA GLU A 248 1.98 10.61 -14.97
C GLU A 248 2.13 11.98 -14.32
N ALA A 249 1.02 12.63 -13.97
CA ALA A 249 1.03 13.91 -13.27
C ALA A 249 1.64 13.80 -11.84
N LEU A 250 1.49 12.64 -11.20
CA LEU A 250 2.11 12.34 -9.90
C LEU A 250 3.61 12.03 -10.01
N ALA A 251 4.11 11.67 -11.20
CA ALA A 251 5.50 11.30 -11.44
C ALA A 251 6.48 12.49 -11.52
N GLY A 252 6.10 13.69 -11.07
CA GLY A 252 6.95 14.90 -11.03
C GLY A 252 8.24 14.74 -10.19
N PRO A 253 9.10 15.78 -10.10
CA PRO A 253 10.38 15.70 -9.37
C PRO A 253 10.15 15.30 -7.91
N ARG A 254 10.77 14.19 -7.51
CA ARG A 254 10.53 13.54 -6.22
C ARG A 254 11.59 13.88 -5.19
N VAL A 255 11.12 14.05 -3.96
CA VAL A 255 11.93 13.78 -2.78
C VAL A 255 12.03 12.25 -2.64
N GLU A 256 13.22 11.72 -2.38
CA GLU A 256 13.48 10.29 -2.20
C GLU A 256 12.73 9.76 -0.95
N SER A 257 11.45 9.47 -1.11
CA SER A 257 10.60 8.93 -0.05
C SER A 257 10.36 7.43 -0.20
N GLU A 258 10.82 6.83 -1.29
CA GLU A 258 10.64 5.41 -1.58
C GLU A 258 11.91 4.78 -2.19
N VAL A 259 12.17 3.52 -1.84
CA VAL A 259 13.25 2.70 -2.40
C VAL A 259 12.67 1.36 -2.83
N VAL A 260 12.99 0.92 -4.03
CA VAL A 260 12.49 -0.33 -4.61
C VAL A 260 13.60 -1.34 -4.75
N PHE A 261 13.35 -2.57 -4.36
CA PHE A 261 14.21 -3.74 -4.52
C PHE A 261 13.48 -4.79 -5.36
N ASP A 262 13.90 -4.96 -6.61
CA ASP A 262 13.19 -5.80 -7.58
C ASP A 262 13.48 -7.31 -7.44
N ARG A 263 14.55 -7.68 -6.74
CA ARG A 263 14.97 -9.07 -6.58
C ARG A 263 15.50 -9.30 -5.19
N VAL A 264 14.67 -9.84 -4.33
CA VAL A 264 15.07 -10.26 -2.99
C VAL A 264 14.92 -11.77 -2.90
N ALA A 265 15.98 -12.46 -2.46
CA ALA A 265 16.05 -13.91 -2.52
C ALA A 265 15.15 -14.57 -1.47
N ASP A 266 15.21 -14.10 -0.21
CA ASP A 266 14.53 -14.75 0.91
C ASP A 266 14.15 -13.77 2.04
N SER A 267 13.46 -14.29 3.05
CA SER A 267 13.07 -13.55 4.26
C SER A 267 14.26 -13.02 5.06
N SER A 268 15.39 -13.71 5.03
CA SER A 268 16.62 -13.30 5.72
C SER A 268 17.24 -12.08 5.05
N GLU A 269 17.25 -12.05 3.72
CA GLU A 269 17.72 -10.89 2.97
C GLU A 269 16.79 -9.71 3.16
N CYS A 270 15.46 -9.91 3.10
CA CYS A 270 14.49 -8.89 3.46
C CYS A 270 14.79 -8.28 4.83
N ALA A 271 14.96 -9.11 5.84
CA ALA A 271 15.23 -8.68 7.21
C ALA A 271 16.53 -7.87 7.31
N ARG A 272 17.61 -8.28 6.60
CA ARG A 272 18.90 -7.55 6.56
C ARG A 272 18.77 -6.19 5.91
N ILE A 273 18.06 -6.10 4.77
CA ILE A 273 17.81 -4.83 4.08
C ILE A 273 17.05 -3.89 5.01
N ILE A 274 15.91 -4.33 5.56
CA ILE A 274 15.07 -3.52 6.44
C ILE A 274 15.87 -3.05 7.66
N ARG A 275 16.63 -3.95 8.30
CA ARG A 275 17.46 -3.62 9.44
C ARG A 275 18.50 -2.55 9.10
N SER A 276 19.19 -2.72 7.97
CA SER A 276 20.23 -1.77 7.53
C SER A 276 19.66 -0.36 7.35
N TYR A 277 18.51 -0.24 6.71
CA TYR A 277 17.84 1.04 6.53
C TYR A 277 17.29 1.61 7.84
N ALA A 278 16.70 0.77 8.69
CA ALA A 278 16.18 1.19 9.99
C ALA A 278 17.29 1.77 10.91
N LEU A 279 18.45 1.12 10.95
CA LEU A 279 19.61 1.60 11.73
C LEU A 279 20.20 2.87 11.15
N ARG A 280 20.46 2.92 9.84
CA ARG A 280 21.00 4.09 9.15
C ARG A 280 20.14 5.34 9.34
N LEU A 281 18.84 5.16 9.33
CA LEU A 281 17.85 6.24 9.43
C LEU A 281 17.36 6.49 10.87
N SER A 282 17.85 5.74 11.86
CA SER A 282 17.38 5.80 13.24
C SER A 282 15.86 5.69 13.35
N ALA A 283 15.28 4.73 12.63
CA ALA A 283 13.84 4.52 12.61
C ALA A 283 13.33 4.17 14.02
N SER A 284 12.24 4.81 14.42
CA SER A 284 11.57 4.54 15.71
C SER A 284 10.53 3.43 15.61
N GLU A 285 9.91 3.29 14.44
CA GLU A 285 8.88 2.29 14.17
C GLU A 285 9.01 1.73 12.76
N ILE A 286 8.75 0.43 12.60
CA ILE A 286 8.73 -0.28 11.34
C ILE A 286 7.35 -0.93 11.19
N ARG A 287 6.65 -0.62 10.11
CA ARG A 287 5.41 -1.28 9.71
C ARG A 287 5.66 -2.10 8.45
N LEU A 288 4.99 -3.24 8.35
CA LEU A 288 5.10 -4.16 7.22
C LEU A 288 3.70 -4.60 6.77
N ALA A 289 3.49 -4.66 5.47
CA ALA A 289 2.27 -5.20 4.89
C ALA A 289 2.58 -5.90 3.56
N ALA A 290 1.86 -6.99 3.25
CA ALA A 290 1.94 -7.63 1.94
C ALA A 290 1.00 -6.93 0.96
N CYS A 291 1.51 -6.64 -0.23
CA CYS A 291 0.76 -6.08 -1.35
C CYS A 291 0.92 -7.01 -2.55
N GLY A 292 0.07 -8.05 -2.65
CA GLY A 292 0.28 -9.10 -3.66
C GLY A 292 1.67 -9.73 -3.52
N PRO A 293 2.50 -9.72 -4.57
CA PRO A 293 3.84 -10.30 -4.55
C PRO A 293 4.89 -9.38 -3.89
N GLN A 294 4.51 -8.19 -3.47
CA GLN A 294 5.43 -7.19 -2.91
C GLN A 294 5.26 -7.08 -1.39
N LEU A 295 6.36 -6.85 -0.70
CA LEU A 295 6.36 -6.45 0.70
C LEU A 295 6.55 -4.94 0.77
N TRP A 296 5.58 -4.25 1.34
CA TRP A 296 5.68 -2.83 1.65
C TRP A 296 6.14 -2.64 3.09
N VAL A 297 7.23 -1.93 3.27
CA VAL A 297 7.83 -1.62 4.58
C VAL A 297 7.89 -0.12 4.74
N ARG A 298 7.33 0.40 5.82
CA ARG A 298 7.38 1.82 6.18
C ARG A 298 8.25 2.03 7.39
N LEU A 299 9.28 2.85 7.24
CA LEU A 299 10.18 3.27 8.29
C LEU A 299 9.77 4.65 8.80
N LEU A 300 9.22 4.70 10.00
CA LEU A 300 8.83 5.94 10.66
C LEU A 300 10.02 6.50 11.43
N ARG A 301 10.27 7.80 11.26
CA ARG A 301 11.41 8.52 11.86
C ARG A 301 10.89 9.70 12.68
N PRO A 302 11.46 9.97 13.85
CA PRO A 302 11.17 11.20 14.58
C PRO A 302 11.55 12.41 13.72
N SER A 303 10.65 13.36 13.56
CA SER A 303 10.89 14.65 12.87
C SER A 303 11.25 14.59 11.38
N HIS A 304 11.12 13.44 10.72
CA HIS A 304 11.35 13.29 9.28
C HIS A 304 10.15 12.58 8.62
N PRO A 305 9.93 12.81 7.33
CA PRO A 305 8.93 12.05 6.59
C PRO A 305 9.29 10.55 6.59
N PRO A 306 8.30 9.66 6.53
CA PRO A 306 8.55 8.22 6.47
C PRO A 306 9.33 7.87 5.20
N LEU A 307 10.12 6.80 5.27
CA LEU A 307 10.71 6.17 4.10
C LEU A 307 10.00 4.85 3.84
N ASP A 308 9.57 4.64 2.61
CA ASP A 308 8.94 3.41 2.18
C ASP A 308 9.92 2.53 1.39
N LEU A 309 10.01 1.24 1.76
CA LEU A 309 10.75 0.23 1.00
C LEU A 309 9.75 -0.73 0.36
N LEU A 310 9.91 -0.99 -0.93
CA LEU A 310 9.13 -1.98 -1.67
C LEU A 310 10.08 -3.11 -2.09
N LEU A 311 9.83 -4.30 -1.54
CA LEU A 311 10.66 -5.49 -1.76
C LEU A 311 9.86 -6.51 -2.57
N ARG A 312 10.40 -6.95 -3.72
CA ARG A 312 9.81 -7.97 -4.59
C ARG A 312 10.62 -9.25 -4.50
N SER A 313 9.93 -10.37 -4.31
CA SER A 313 10.58 -11.69 -4.29
C SER A 313 11.07 -12.09 -5.68
N SER A 314 12.24 -12.70 -5.75
CA SER A 314 12.80 -13.24 -7.00
C SER A 314 12.05 -14.48 -7.54
N GLY A 315 11.16 -15.07 -6.75
CA GLY A 315 10.41 -16.28 -7.10
C GLY A 315 9.28 -16.08 -8.11
N ASP A 316 8.84 -14.82 -8.36
CA ASP A 316 7.67 -14.52 -9.19
C ASP A 316 7.99 -14.17 -10.66
N ALA A 317 9.22 -14.41 -11.12
CA ALA A 317 9.59 -14.14 -12.52
C ALA A 317 8.87 -15.02 -13.56
N SER A 318 8.14 -16.06 -13.13
CA SER A 318 7.38 -16.97 -14.02
C SER A 318 5.90 -16.59 -14.19
N GLY A 319 5.41 -15.65 -13.41
CA GLY A 319 4.05 -15.10 -13.53
C GLY A 319 4.14 -13.64 -13.95
N GLN A 320 4.57 -13.37 -15.18
CA GLN A 320 4.58 -12.04 -15.76
C GLN A 320 3.16 -11.45 -15.73
N SER A 321 2.83 -10.75 -14.64
CA SER A 321 2.06 -9.54 -14.79
C SER A 321 3.02 -8.55 -15.47
N SER A 322 3.10 -8.61 -16.79
CA SER A 322 3.69 -7.56 -17.59
C SER A 322 3.06 -6.25 -17.10
N LEU A 323 3.89 -5.35 -16.57
CA LEU A 323 3.50 -3.95 -16.43
C LEU A 323 2.94 -3.54 -17.78
N PRO A 324 1.70 -3.10 -17.88
CA PRO A 324 1.07 -2.91 -19.20
C PRO A 324 1.71 -1.79 -20.03
N TYR A 325 2.68 -1.06 -19.47
CA TYR A 325 3.28 0.05 -20.21
C TYR A 325 4.77 0.24 -19.84
N PRO A 326 5.72 -0.10 -20.76
CA PRO A 326 7.04 0.48 -20.67
C PRO A 326 6.90 1.98 -20.95
N LEU A 327 7.29 2.80 -19.98
CA LEU A 327 7.57 4.22 -20.22
C LEU A 327 8.75 4.24 -21.24
N THR A 328 8.43 4.39 -22.51
CA THR A 328 9.43 4.71 -23.53
C THR A 328 10.01 6.09 -23.19
N ALA A 329 11.18 6.08 -22.57
CA ALA A 329 12.06 7.23 -22.59
C ALA A 329 12.38 7.51 -24.06
N GLN A 330 11.74 8.53 -24.62
CA GLN A 330 12.18 9.10 -25.89
C GLN A 330 13.53 9.78 -25.63
N SER A 331 14.59 9.04 -25.90
CA SER A 331 15.90 9.64 -26.10
C SER A 331 15.84 10.45 -27.41
N SER A 332 15.67 11.76 -27.28
CA SER A 332 15.92 12.70 -28.36
C SER A 332 17.41 12.73 -28.67
N SER A 333 17.83 11.86 -29.57
CA SER A 333 19.12 12.00 -30.27
C SER A 333 18.97 13.09 -31.32
N SER A 334 19.34 14.32 -30.96
CA SER A 334 19.60 15.38 -31.91
C SER A 334 20.91 15.06 -32.61
N ILE A 335 20.81 14.59 -33.83
CA ILE A 335 21.94 14.51 -34.75
C ILE A 335 22.19 15.91 -35.29
N ALA A 336 23.26 16.53 -34.86
CA ALA A 336 23.84 17.67 -35.54
C ALA A 336 24.71 17.14 -36.69
N ASN A 337 24.31 17.37 -37.92
CA ASN A 337 25.17 17.26 -39.11
C ASN A 337 25.50 18.68 -39.58
N VAL A 338 26.76 18.81 -39.93
CA VAL A 338 27.57 19.77 -40.66
C VAL A 338 28.31 20.77 -39.83
#